data_01eb894591c542c598a2bf1337a0b77e
#
_entry.id   01eb894591c542c598a2bf1337a0b77e
#
_cell.length_a   1.000
_cell.length_b   1.000
_cell.length_c   1.000
_cell.angle_alpha   90.00
_cell.angle_beta   90.00
_cell.angle_gamma   90.00
#
_symmetry.space_group_name_H-M   'P 1'
#
loop_
_entity.id
_entity.type
_entity.pdbx_description
1 polymer ?
#
loop_
_entity_poly.entity_id
_entity_poly.type
_entity_poly.pdbx_seq_one_letter_code
_entity_poly.pdbx_strand_id
1 'polypeptide(L)'
;MPARIDDLLVLNANLNKTDFAKYLRDREAVLPNDFGGLGDGVADDRTAIQAAFDRAGADQKFAMIPPGTWNVSGTVTLPGGARGLIMQGTIRYTGTAPTSVLVLGDGGTIRNAEKLYSGLNVIRQTISDWSSEADIGITVRNVDASQIELRRVEGFTIGMRT
;
A
#
# COMPACT_ATOMS: atom_id res chain seq x y z
N MET A 1 27.83 0.76 7.74
CA MET A 1 28.19 1.71 8.81
C MET A 1 27.02 2.67 9.00
N PRO A 2 26.46 2.82 10.19
CA PRO A 2 25.45 3.85 10.39
C PRO A 2 26.09 5.23 10.15
N ALA A 3 25.38 6.11 9.43
CA ALA A 3 25.82 7.48 9.20
C ALA A 3 26.03 8.17 10.56
N ARG A 4 27.12 8.86 10.73
CA ARG A 4 27.42 9.64 11.95
C ARG A 4 26.48 10.84 12.04
N ILE A 5 26.21 11.31 13.26
CA ILE A 5 25.41 12.52 13.50
C ILE A 5 25.97 13.72 12.73
N ASP A 6 27.29 13.77 12.56
CA ASP A 6 27.98 14.81 11.81
C ASP A 6 27.66 14.79 10.31
N ASP A 7 27.47 13.60 9.73
CA ASP A 7 27.03 13.44 8.33
C ASP A 7 25.58 13.92 8.14
N LEU A 8 24.74 13.76 9.14
CA LEU A 8 23.37 14.27 9.18
C LEU A 8 23.32 15.81 9.29
N LEU A 9 24.24 16.42 10.01
CA LEU A 9 24.33 17.88 10.17
C LEU A 9 24.82 18.56 8.88
N VAL A 10 25.79 17.96 8.18
CA VAL A 10 26.27 18.45 6.89
C VAL A 10 25.20 18.30 5.80
N LEU A 11 24.48 17.17 5.79
CA LEU A 11 23.32 16.97 4.90
C LEU A 11 22.24 18.03 5.16
N ASN A 12 21.95 18.34 6.41
CA ASN A 12 20.89 19.27 6.81
C ASN A 12 21.13 20.72 6.38
N ALA A 13 22.39 21.12 6.19
CA ALA A 13 22.75 22.47 5.73
C ALA A 13 22.50 22.67 4.21
N ASN A 14 22.44 21.59 3.42
CA ASN A 14 22.35 21.64 1.97
C ASN A 14 21.10 20.96 1.38
N LEU A 15 20.31 20.24 2.22
CA LEU A 15 19.09 19.57 1.74
C LEU A 15 17.90 20.53 1.84
N ASN A 16 17.23 20.76 0.70
CA ASN A 16 15.91 21.35 0.72
C ASN A 16 14.88 20.35 1.29
N LYS A 17 13.67 20.81 1.64
CA LYS A 17 12.62 19.97 2.20
C LYS A 17 12.29 18.74 1.34
N THR A 18 12.44 18.86 0.03
CA THR A 18 12.16 17.79 -0.95
C THR A 18 13.21 16.69 -0.85
N ASP A 19 14.49 17.05 -0.71
CA ASP A 19 15.58 16.09 -0.60
C ASP A 19 15.56 15.36 0.73
N PHE A 20 15.19 16.04 1.82
CA PHE A 20 15.03 15.43 3.13
C PHE A 20 13.85 14.45 3.17
N ALA A 21 12.71 14.84 2.58
CA ALA A 21 11.55 13.96 2.45
C ALA A 21 11.89 12.73 1.59
N LYS A 22 12.64 12.92 0.50
CA LYS A 22 13.14 11.82 -0.33
C LYS A 22 14.08 10.89 0.45
N TYR A 23 15.00 11.44 1.23
CA TYR A 23 15.93 10.68 2.05
C TYR A 23 15.22 9.80 3.09
N LEU A 24 14.23 10.34 3.80
CA LEU A 24 13.41 9.59 4.74
C LEU A 24 12.61 8.49 4.02
N ARG A 25 12.02 8.81 2.90
CA ARG A 25 11.26 7.90 2.06
C ARG A 25 12.11 6.74 1.56
N ASP A 26 13.28 7.02 1.01
CA ASP A 26 14.21 6.02 0.45
C ASP A 26 14.70 5.02 1.51
N ARG A 27 14.66 5.40 2.78
CA ARG A 27 15.07 4.55 3.90
C ARG A 27 13.95 3.77 4.57
N GLU A 28 12.75 4.36 4.66
CA GLU A 28 11.67 3.83 5.51
C GLU A 28 10.50 3.25 4.72
N ALA A 29 10.32 3.64 3.46
CA ALA A 29 9.19 3.19 2.65
C ALA A 29 9.59 2.87 1.20
N VAL A 30 8.84 1.94 0.61
CA VAL A 30 8.93 1.57 -0.81
C VAL A 30 7.68 2.10 -1.51
N LEU A 31 7.86 2.74 -2.65
CA LEU A 31 6.81 3.41 -3.42
C LEU A 31 6.59 2.76 -4.79
N PRO A 32 5.35 2.71 -5.30
CA PRO A 32 5.09 2.26 -6.67
C PRO A 32 5.78 3.10 -7.74
N ASN A 33 6.07 4.38 -7.46
CA ASN A 33 6.80 5.25 -8.40
C ASN A 33 8.20 4.72 -8.74
N ASP A 34 8.83 4.02 -7.80
CA ASP A 34 10.16 3.41 -7.99
C ASP A 34 10.11 2.24 -9.00
N PHE A 35 8.91 1.78 -9.33
CA PHE A 35 8.61 0.67 -10.26
C PHE A 35 7.78 1.13 -11.47
N GLY A 36 7.77 2.44 -11.76
CA GLY A 36 7.12 3.00 -12.92
C GLY A 36 5.62 3.30 -12.74
N GLY A 37 5.10 3.22 -11.52
CA GLY A 37 3.72 3.61 -11.22
C GLY A 37 3.53 5.13 -11.32
N LEU A 38 2.41 5.56 -11.86
CA LEU A 38 2.10 6.96 -12.15
C LEU A 38 1.14 7.57 -11.13
N GLY A 39 0.14 6.83 -10.67
CA GLY A 39 -0.89 7.34 -9.76
C GLY A 39 -1.74 8.47 -10.36
N ASP A 40 -1.84 8.53 -11.70
CA ASP A 40 -2.50 9.58 -12.48
C ASP A 40 -4.01 9.34 -12.68
N GLY A 41 -4.51 8.19 -12.24
CA GLY A 41 -5.91 7.79 -12.44
C GLY A 41 -6.24 7.36 -13.87
N VAL A 42 -5.25 7.13 -14.73
CA VAL A 42 -5.42 6.70 -16.13
C VAL A 42 -4.73 5.35 -16.36
N ALA A 43 -3.44 5.27 -16.05
CA ALA A 43 -2.66 4.04 -16.22
C ALA A 43 -3.11 2.95 -15.24
N ASP A 44 -2.92 1.67 -15.62
CA ASP A 44 -3.03 0.54 -14.69
C ASP A 44 -1.71 0.38 -13.92
N ASP A 45 -1.72 0.78 -12.67
CA ASP A 45 -0.55 0.77 -11.78
C ASP A 45 -0.40 -0.57 -11.01
N ARG A 46 -1.24 -1.57 -11.30
CA ARG A 46 -1.26 -2.84 -10.56
C ARG A 46 0.13 -3.48 -10.44
N THR A 47 0.85 -3.55 -11.55
CA THR A 47 2.19 -4.18 -11.58
C THR A 47 3.19 -3.40 -10.74
N ALA A 48 3.18 -2.08 -10.82
CA ALA A 48 4.07 -1.22 -10.04
C ALA A 48 3.78 -1.28 -8.53
N ILE A 49 2.48 -1.29 -8.16
CA ILE A 49 2.06 -1.45 -6.77
C ILE A 49 2.48 -2.81 -6.23
N GLN A 50 2.26 -3.90 -6.99
CA GLN A 50 2.65 -5.24 -6.54
C GLN A 50 4.16 -5.34 -6.36
N ALA A 51 4.95 -4.82 -7.30
CA ALA A 51 6.42 -4.80 -7.18
C ALA A 51 6.90 -4.01 -5.95
N ALA A 52 6.26 -2.87 -5.65
CA ALA A 52 6.56 -2.11 -4.44
C ALA A 52 6.20 -2.90 -3.15
N PHE A 53 5.07 -3.59 -3.16
CA PHE A 53 4.63 -4.41 -2.03
C PHE A 53 5.56 -5.59 -1.80
N ASP A 54 5.95 -6.31 -2.86
CA ASP A 54 6.90 -7.42 -2.80
C ASP A 54 8.26 -6.96 -2.26
N ARG A 55 8.74 -5.81 -2.75
CA ARG A 55 9.96 -5.20 -2.27
C ARG A 55 9.89 -4.78 -0.81
N ALA A 56 8.79 -4.17 -0.39
CA ALA A 56 8.57 -3.81 1.01
C ALA A 56 8.57 -5.05 1.92
N GLY A 57 7.98 -6.15 1.45
CA GLY A 57 8.00 -7.43 2.15
C GLY A 57 9.41 -8.01 2.29
N ALA A 58 10.18 -8.03 1.21
CA ALA A 58 11.54 -8.55 1.18
C ALA A 58 12.51 -7.73 2.06
N ASP A 59 12.38 -6.42 2.06
CA ASP A 59 13.25 -5.50 2.80
C ASP A 59 12.74 -5.21 4.23
N GLN A 60 11.61 -5.76 4.63
CA GLN A 60 10.95 -5.49 5.91
C GLN A 60 10.71 -3.99 6.15
N LYS A 61 10.27 -3.29 5.11
CA LYS A 61 9.96 -1.86 5.12
C LYS A 61 8.45 -1.61 5.07
N PHE A 62 8.05 -0.35 5.25
CA PHE A 62 6.71 0.07 4.90
C PHE A 62 6.52 0.12 3.38
N ALA A 63 5.35 -0.27 2.89
CA ALA A 63 4.88 0.17 1.60
C ALA A 63 4.14 1.51 1.75
N MET A 64 4.26 2.38 0.76
CA MET A 64 3.58 3.67 0.78
C MET A 64 2.90 3.92 -0.56
N ILE A 65 1.62 4.26 -0.52
CA ILE A 65 0.88 4.74 -1.69
C ILE A 65 0.82 6.27 -1.61
N PRO A 66 1.58 6.99 -2.45
CA PRO A 66 1.60 8.45 -2.45
C PRO A 66 0.25 9.06 -2.85
N PRO A 67 0.07 10.40 -2.66
CA PRO A 67 -1.11 11.09 -3.17
C PRO A 67 -1.34 10.82 -4.66
N GLY A 68 -2.59 10.65 -5.05
CA GLY A 68 -3.02 10.34 -6.41
C GLY A 68 -4.10 9.28 -6.46
N THR A 69 -4.51 8.92 -7.69
CA THR A 69 -5.44 7.82 -7.94
C THR A 69 -4.70 6.69 -8.65
N TRP A 70 -4.56 5.59 -7.99
CA TRP A 70 -3.79 4.43 -8.41
C TRP A 70 -4.73 3.35 -8.92
N ASN A 71 -4.84 3.24 -10.23
CA ASN A 71 -5.73 2.24 -10.84
C ASN A 71 -5.15 0.84 -10.74
N VAL A 72 -6.02 -0.11 -10.44
CA VAL A 72 -5.67 -1.54 -10.45
C VAL A 72 -6.75 -2.34 -11.16
N SER A 73 -6.35 -3.19 -12.10
CA SER A 73 -7.25 -4.10 -12.82
C SER A 73 -7.50 -5.43 -12.09
N GLY A 74 -6.86 -5.65 -10.95
CA GLY A 74 -6.99 -6.88 -10.17
C GLY A 74 -6.41 -6.74 -8.77
N THR A 75 -6.28 -7.86 -8.08
CA THR A 75 -5.75 -7.94 -6.71
C THR A 75 -4.31 -7.43 -6.61
N VAL A 76 -4.02 -6.70 -5.55
CA VAL A 76 -2.67 -6.41 -5.06
C VAL A 76 -2.54 -6.91 -3.63
N THR A 77 -1.43 -7.58 -3.33
CA THR A 77 -1.20 -8.24 -2.05
C THR A 77 0.05 -7.70 -1.37
N LEU A 78 -0.10 -7.16 -0.18
CA LEU A 78 1.02 -6.78 0.67
C LEU A 78 1.47 -8.00 1.49
N PRO A 79 2.70 -8.51 1.26
CA PRO A 79 3.20 -9.67 1.99
C PRO A 79 3.35 -9.41 3.49
N GLY A 80 3.24 -10.46 4.29
CA GLY A 80 3.41 -10.37 5.73
C GLY A 80 4.80 -9.92 6.20
N GLY A 81 5.83 -10.02 5.36
CA GLY A 81 7.16 -9.50 5.66
C GLY A 81 7.23 -7.97 5.75
N ALA A 82 6.32 -7.24 5.10
CA ALA A 82 6.27 -5.79 5.18
C ALA A 82 5.94 -5.30 6.60
N ARG A 83 6.44 -4.14 6.99
CA ARG A 83 6.12 -3.52 8.30
C ARG A 83 4.71 -2.94 8.35
N GLY A 84 4.11 -2.66 7.21
CA GLY A 84 2.76 -2.14 7.07
C GLY A 84 2.56 -1.38 5.77
N LEU A 85 1.44 -0.67 5.70
CA LEU A 85 1.04 0.15 4.55
C LEU A 85 0.59 1.53 5.02
N ILE A 86 1.12 2.56 4.39
CA ILE A 86 0.70 3.95 4.59
C ILE A 86 0.09 4.44 3.27
N MET A 87 -1.17 4.84 3.30
CA MET A 87 -1.85 5.35 2.11
C MET A 87 -2.17 6.83 2.27
N GLN A 88 -1.67 7.62 1.33
CA GLN A 88 -2.05 9.03 1.16
C GLN A 88 -2.96 9.20 -0.06
N GLY A 89 -2.81 8.34 -1.06
CA GLY A 89 -3.63 8.27 -2.26
C GLY A 89 -4.80 7.30 -2.15
N THR A 90 -5.41 7.02 -3.29
CA THR A 90 -6.55 6.10 -3.44
C THR A 90 -6.18 4.96 -4.37
N ILE A 91 -6.36 3.72 -3.96
CA ILE A 91 -6.38 2.58 -4.88
C ILE A 91 -7.79 2.50 -5.48
N ARG A 92 -7.88 2.55 -6.81
CA ARG A 92 -9.15 2.44 -7.53
C ARG A 92 -9.17 1.18 -8.39
N TYR A 93 -10.08 0.28 -8.06
CA TYR A 93 -10.31 -0.91 -8.88
C TYR A 93 -11.09 -0.56 -10.15
N THR A 94 -10.50 -0.85 -11.31
CA THR A 94 -11.06 -0.55 -12.63
C THR A 94 -11.65 -1.80 -13.31
N GLY A 95 -11.42 -2.98 -12.76
CA GLY A 95 -11.98 -4.23 -13.28
C GLY A 95 -13.48 -4.35 -13.00
N THR A 96 -14.13 -5.25 -13.72
CA THR A 96 -15.56 -5.55 -13.56
C THR A 96 -15.83 -6.83 -12.78
N ALA A 97 -14.89 -7.77 -12.78
CA ALA A 97 -15.05 -9.06 -12.11
C ALA A 97 -15.02 -8.89 -10.57
N PRO A 98 -15.85 -9.65 -9.84
CA PRO A 98 -15.73 -9.73 -8.37
C PRO A 98 -14.35 -10.22 -7.97
N THR A 99 -13.68 -9.48 -7.07
CA THR A 99 -12.37 -9.85 -6.57
C THR A 99 -12.06 -9.17 -5.24
N SER A 100 -11.09 -9.70 -4.50
CA SER A 100 -10.47 -8.99 -3.38
C SER A 100 -9.39 -8.05 -3.92
N VAL A 101 -9.56 -6.75 -3.76
CA VAL A 101 -8.69 -5.75 -4.40
C VAL A 101 -7.39 -5.56 -3.64
N LEU A 102 -7.46 -5.20 -2.36
CA LEU A 102 -6.30 -5.05 -1.50
C LEU A 102 -6.26 -6.19 -0.48
N VAL A 103 -5.21 -7.00 -0.52
CA VAL A 103 -4.98 -8.06 0.46
C VAL A 103 -3.83 -7.65 1.37
N LEU A 104 -4.08 -7.62 2.68
CA LEU A 104 -3.08 -7.37 3.71
C LEU A 104 -2.70 -8.69 4.37
N GLY A 105 -1.43 -9.08 4.24
CA GLY A 105 -0.95 -10.39 4.63
C GLY A 105 -1.14 -11.44 3.53
N ASP A 106 -0.34 -12.48 3.57
CA ASP A 106 -0.23 -13.48 2.49
C ASP A 106 -0.98 -14.79 2.79
N GLY A 107 -1.64 -14.87 3.93
CA GLY A 107 -2.29 -16.11 4.37
C GLY A 107 -1.33 -17.23 4.76
N GLY A 108 -0.04 -16.91 4.92
CA GLY A 108 0.97 -17.86 5.39
C GLY A 108 0.73 -18.34 6.82
N THR A 109 1.54 -19.29 7.28
CA THR A 109 1.47 -19.86 8.62
C THR A 109 2.05 -18.94 9.71
N ILE A 110 2.81 -17.93 9.31
CA ILE A 110 3.43 -16.94 10.22
C ILE A 110 2.44 -15.82 10.47
N ARG A 111 2.10 -15.58 11.72
CA ARG A 111 1.28 -14.44 12.11
C ARG A 111 2.04 -13.13 11.86
N ASN A 112 1.39 -12.23 11.15
CA ASN A 112 1.90 -10.90 10.85
C ASN A 112 1.48 -9.95 11.97
N ALA A 113 2.23 -9.97 13.08
CA ALA A 113 1.93 -9.15 14.26
C ALA A 113 2.56 -7.75 14.17
N GLU A 114 1.98 -6.83 14.93
CA GLU A 114 2.51 -5.46 15.15
C GLU A 114 2.68 -4.64 13.87
N LYS A 115 1.76 -4.79 12.93
CA LYS A 115 1.74 -4.01 11.69
C LYS A 115 0.94 -2.73 11.84
N LEU A 116 1.31 -1.72 11.05
CA LEU A 116 0.54 -0.49 10.91
C LEU A 116 -0.01 -0.38 9.49
N TYR A 117 -1.33 -0.33 9.37
CA TYR A 117 -2.04 -0.05 8.13
C TYR A 117 -2.83 1.24 8.30
N SER A 118 -2.35 2.33 7.73
CA SER A 118 -2.92 3.67 7.96
C SER A 118 -3.43 4.31 6.68
N GLY A 119 -4.56 5.00 6.80
CA GLY A 119 -5.16 5.78 5.74
C GLY A 119 -5.75 4.95 4.60
N LEU A 120 -6.13 3.69 4.84
CA LEU A 120 -6.60 2.78 3.80
C LEU A 120 -7.79 3.36 3.03
N ASN A 121 -7.59 3.57 1.72
CA ASN A 121 -8.55 4.20 0.83
C ASN A 121 -8.65 3.40 -0.48
N VAL A 122 -9.69 2.57 -0.56
CA VAL A 122 -9.92 1.65 -1.69
C VAL A 122 -11.32 1.87 -2.23
N ILE A 123 -11.43 2.18 -3.51
CA ILE A 123 -12.71 2.39 -4.17
C ILE A 123 -12.84 1.53 -5.42
N ARG A 124 -14.07 1.25 -5.81
CA ARG A 124 -14.38 0.59 -7.06
C ARG A 124 -14.94 1.61 -8.06
N GLN A 125 -14.43 1.61 -9.30
CA GLN A 125 -14.87 2.53 -10.35
C GLN A 125 -16.32 2.25 -10.77
N THR A 126 -16.66 0.99 -10.95
CA THR A 126 -18.02 0.54 -11.24
C THR A 126 -18.57 -0.12 -9.99
N ILE A 127 -19.60 0.46 -9.40
CA ILE A 127 -20.22 -0.06 -8.18
C ILE A 127 -20.69 -1.50 -8.40
N SER A 128 -20.46 -2.35 -7.40
CA SER A 128 -20.92 -3.74 -7.38
C SER A 128 -22.44 -3.82 -7.51
N ASP A 129 -22.92 -4.87 -8.14
CA ASP A 129 -24.34 -5.22 -8.17
C ASP A 129 -24.80 -6.02 -6.93
N TRP A 130 -23.90 -6.17 -5.95
CA TRP A 130 -24.12 -6.90 -4.69
C TRP A 130 -24.39 -8.40 -4.85
N SER A 131 -24.11 -8.96 -6.01
CA SER A 131 -24.41 -10.36 -6.35
C SER A 131 -23.32 -11.34 -5.87
N SER A 132 -22.14 -10.87 -5.51
CA SER A 132 -21.00 -11.74 -5.20
C SER A 132 -20.28 -11.37 -3.92
N GLU A 133 -20.21 -12.32 -2.99
CA GLU A 133 -19.38 -12.19 -1.77
C GLU A 133 -17.86 -12.23 -2.04
N ALA A 134 -17.44 -12.53 -3.26
CA ALA A 134 -16.03 -12.45 -3.67
C ALA A 134 -15.59 -11.03 -4.00
N ASP A 135 -16.53 -10.09 -4.11
CA ASP A 135 -16.25 -8.68 -4.39
C ASP A 135 -15.95 -7.91 -3.11
N ILE A 136 -14.67 -7.81 -2.78
CA ILE A 136 -14.17 -7.34 -1.49
C ILE A 136 -13.18 -6.18 -1.71
N GLY A 137 -13.37 -5.08 -1.01
CA GLY A 137 -12.43 -3.95 -1.05
C GLY A 137 -11.09 -4.30 -0.43
N ILE A 138 -11.12 -4.75 0.83
CA ILE A 138 -9.93 -5.10 1.61
C ILE A 138 -10.11 -6.47 2.26
N THR A 139 -9.14 -7.35 2.09
CA THR A 139 -9.05 -8.61 2.83
C THR A 139 -7.83 -8.58 3.74
N VAL A 140 -8.02 -8.95 4.99
CA VAL A 140 -6.95 -9.07 5.99
C VAL A 140 -6.72 -10.56 6.29
N ARG A 141 -5.47 -11.02 6.17
CA ARG A 141 -5.12 -12.43 6.37
C ARG A 141 -3.95 -12.59 7.34
N ASN A 142 -4.14 -13.39 8.38
CA ASN A 142 -3.09 -13.70 9.36
C ASN A 142 -2.39 -12.45 9.93
N VAL A 143 -3.17 -11.41 10.23
CA VAL A 143 -2.71 -10.19 10.87
C VAL A 143 -3.17 -10.20 12.32
N ASP A 144 -2.23 -10.06 13.25
CA ASP A 144 -2.49 -10.09 14.69
C ASP A 144 -1.89 -8.85 15.36
N ALA A 145 -2.49 -8.39 16.45
CA ALA A 145 -2.03 -7.27 17.26
C ALA A 145 -1.63 -6.02 16.43
N SER A 146 -2.33 -5.77 15.33
CA SER A 146 -2.00 -4.72 14.36
C SER A 146 -3.03 -3.59 14.39
N GLN A 147 -2.57 -2.39 14.05
CA GLN A 147 -3.45 -1.23 13.92
C GLN A 147 -3.90 -1.08 12.48
N ILE A 148 -5.23 -1.00 12.27
CA ILE A 148 -5.84 -0.77 10.96
C ILE A 148 -6.68 0.50 11.03
N GLU A 149 -6.32 1.49 10.22
CA GLU A 149 -7.04 2.74 10.07
C GLU A 149 -7.66 2.82 8.67
N LEU A 150 -8.98 2.79 8.62
CA LEU A 150 -9.73 2.91 7.37
C LEU A 150 -10.09 4.39 7.14
N ARG A 151 -9.77 4.89 5.95
CA ARG A 151 -10.24 6.18 5.47
C ARG A 151 -11.51 6.03 4.64
N ARG A 152 -11.52 5.10 3.67
CA ARG A 152 -12.65 4.86 2.78
C ARG A 152 -12.56 3.48 2.14
N VAL A 153 -13.67 2.76 2.12
CA VAL A 153 -13.86 1.57 1.28
C VAL A 153 -15.22 1.68 0.65
N GLU A 154 -15.31 1.71 -0.68
CA GLU A 154 -16.54 2.05 -1.39
C GLU A 154 -16.74 1.28 -2.67
N GLY A 155 -17.99 0.93 -2.96
CA GLY A 155 -18.43 0.34 -4.22
C GLY A 155 -18.32 -1.19 -4.27
N PHE A 156 -17.96 -1.86 -3.19
CA PHE A 156 -17.82 -3.30 -3.07
C PHE A 156 -19.02 -3.95 -2.37
N THR A 157 -19.28 -5.21 -2.65
CA THR A 157 -20.27 -6.02 -1.91
C THR A 157 -19.85 -6.15 -0.43
N ILE A 158 -18.55 -6.38 -0.19
CA ILE A 158 -17.96 -6.44 1.15
C ILE A 158 -16.85 -5.39 1.23
N GLY A 159 -16.99 -4.44 2.13
CA GLY A 159 -15.96 -3.41 2.32
C GLY A 159 -14.64 -4.02 2.83
N MET A 160 -14.69 -4.74 3.95
CA MET A 160 -13.53 -5.41 4.52
C MET A 160 -13.92 -6.80 5.07
N ARG A 161 -13.03 -7.76 4.86
CA ARG A 161 -13.11 -9.13 5.40
C ARG A 161 -11.83 -9.44 6.19
N THR A 162 -11.96 -10.03 7.36
CA THR A 162 -10.86 -10.52 8.20
C THR A 162 -10.90 -12.03 8.30
#